data_d3c98bd4eb7752a62fcaad7d8c0b12f2
#
_entry.id   d3c98bd4eb7752a62fcaad7d8c0b12f2
#
_cell.length_a   1.000
_cell.length_b   1.000
_cell.length_c   1.000
_cell.angle_alpha   90.00
_cell.angle_beta   90.00
_cell.angle_gamma   90.00
#
_symmetry.space_group_name_H-M   'P 1'
#
loop_
_entity.id
_entity.type
_entity.pdbx_description
1 polymer ?
#
loop_
_entity_poly.entity_id
_entity_poly.type
_entity_poly.pdbx_seq_one_letter_code
_entity_poly.pdbx_strand_id
1 'polypeptide(L)'
;MNNKRQRNRLFTMLLLVMAILMPYGGAWAQTKPSSGNGEVDSPYIITTAEELKWFRDEVNRGRNNICAKIADNVEVIDMSTVCHAADKSQNLEEVSWEPIGNTTNRYMGTFDGNNKTITNLYINANQEYSGLFGYTYRSAIKNLTFVNANVTNTNSFTGILVGYGYGGTY
;
A
#
# COMPACT_ATOMS: atom_id res chain seq x y z
N MET A 1 -12.05 36.59 41.12
CA MET A 1 -11.95 35.11 41.00
C MET A 1 -12.58 34.56 39.71
N ASN A 2 -12.77 35.33 38.63
CA ASN A 2 -13.54 34.93 37.43
C ASN A 2 -12.69 34.70 36.16
N ASN A 3 -11.41 35.12 36.15
CA ASN A 3 -10.61 35.11 34.92
C ASN A 3 -9.97 33.75 34.59
N LYS A 4 -9.69 32.89 35.55
CA LYS A 4 -9.11 31.55 35.30
C LYS A 4 -10.14 30.56 34.73
N ARG A 5 -11.41 30.64 35.16
CA ARG A 5 -12.48 29.76 34.63
C ARG A 5 -12.88 30.11 33.19
N GLN A 6 -12.84 31.39 32.80
CA GLN A 6 -13.13 31.80 31.42
C GLN A 6 -11.97 31.40 30.47
N ARG A 7 -10.71 31.54 30.86
CA ARG A 7 -9.56 31.12 30.05
C ARG A 7 -9.55 29.60 29.79
N ASN A 8 -9.88 28.80 30.80
CA ASN A 8 -9.95 27.35 30.61
C ASN A 8 -11.12 26.94 29.72
N ARG A 9 -12.27 27.64 29.77
CA ARG A 9 -13.40 27.37 28.84
C ARG A 9 -13.10 27.78 27.40
N LEU A 10 -12.39 28.90 27.18
CA LEU A 10 -11.92 29.33 25.87
C LEU A 10 -10.86 28.36 25.30
N PHE A 11 -9.94 27.86 26.15
CA PHE A 11 -8.93 26.89 25.72
C PHE A 11 -9.55 25.53 25.37
N THR A 12 -10.53 25.05 26.15
CA THR A 12 -11.27 23.81 25.87
C THR A 12 -12.15 23.95 24.64
N MET A 13 -12.76 25.11 24.41
CA MET A 13 -13.54 25.38 23.19
C MET A 13 -12.65 25.48 21.94
N LEU A 14 -11.47 26.09 22.06
CA LEU A 14 -10.50 26.17 20.96
C LEU A 14 -9.96 24.80 20.55
N LEU A 15 -9.70 23.92 21.53
CA LEU A 15 -9.32 22.53 21.28
C LEU A 15 -10.46 21.70 20.65
N LEU A 16 -11.71 21.96 21.05
CA LEU A 16 -12.89 21.29 20.48
C LEU A 16 -13.18 21.76 19.06
N VAL A 17 -12.97 23.04 18.76
CA VAL A 17 -13.16 23.62 17.41
C VAL A 17 -12.04 23.17 16.46
N MET A 18 -10.81 22.96 16.93
CA MET A 18 -9.75 22.37 16.10
C MET A 18 -10.02 20.90 15.75
N ALA A 19 -10.74 20.16 16.61
CA ALA A 19 -11.14 18.77 16.31
C ALA A 19 -12.28 18.68 15.26
N ILE A 20 -13.05 19.75 15.06
CA ILE A 20 -14.19 19.80 14.09
C ILE A 20 -13.72 20.30 12.70
N LEU A 21 -12.54 20.93 12.61
CA LEU A 21 -11.96 21.42 11.36
C LEU A 21 -11.00 20.41 10.68
N MET A 22 -10.95 19.18 11.15
CA MET A 22 -10.36 18.12 10.33
C MET A 22 -11.35 17.86 9.17
N PRO A 23 -10.95 18.06 7.91
CA PRO A 23 -11.81 17.70 6.80
C PRO A 23 -12.12 16.20 6.93
N TYR A 24 -13.42 15.86 7.01
CA TYR A 24 -13.91 14.51 6.78
C TYR A 24 -13.69 14.17 5.31
N GLY A 25 -12.51 13.91 5.00
CA GLY A 25 -11.95 13.52 3.71
C GLY A 25 -10.50 13.29 4.02
N GLY A 26 -10.21 12.19 4.73
CA GLY A 26 -8.84 11.78 4.99
C GLY A 26 -8.14 11.56 3.66
N ALA A 27 -7.43 12.55 3.19
CA ALA A 27 -6.23 12.26 2.43
C ALA A 27 -5.38 11.45 3.41
N TRP A 28 -5.48 10.13 3.33
CA TRP A 28 -4.58 9.21 4.00
C TRP A 28 -3.19 9.65 3.57
N ALA A 29 -2.46 10.30 4.47
CA ALA A 29 -1.10 10.74 4.20
C ALA A 29 -0.33 9.47 3.80
N GLN A 30 0.05 9.39 2.52
CA GLN A 30 0.83 8.28 2.03
C GLN A 30 2.11 8.22 2.86
N THR A 31 2.28 7.16 3.61
CA THR A 31 3.42 7.01 4.49
C THR A 31 4.61 6.51 3.67
N LYS A 32 5.52 7.43 3.35
CA LYS A 32 6.78 7.07 2.70
C LYS A 32 7.62 6.23 3.68
N PRO A 33 8.27 5.13 3.23
CA PRO A 33 9.25 4.42 4.04
C PRO A 33 10.31 5.35 4.62
N SER A 34 10.59 5.18 5.89
CA SER A 34 11.53 6.03 6.62
C SER A 34 13.00 5.73 6.31
N SER A 35 13.28 4.59 5.65
CA SER A 35 14.62 4.10 5.35
C SER A 35 14.74 3.65 3.90
N GLY A 36 15.95 3.84 3.34
CA GLY A 36 16.28 3.56 1.95
C GLY A 36 15.95 4.72 1.01
N ASN A 37 16.49 4.65 -0.19
CA ASN A 37 16.26 5.63 -1.26
C ASN A 37 15.71 5.00 -2.55
N GLY A 38 15.55 3.66 -2.56
CA GLY A 38 15.04 2.89 -3.69
C GLY A 38 16.09 2.41 -4.68
N GLU A 39 17.37 2.62 -4.41
CA GLU A 39 18.45 2.03 -5.18
C GLU A 39 18.68 0.56 -4.80
N VAL A 40 19.41 -0.19 -5.62
CA VAL A 40 19.66 -1.63 -5.42
C VAL A 40 20.39 -1.90 -4.10
N ASP A 41 21.35 -1.06 -3.74
CA ASP A 41 22.17 -1.14 -2.54
C ASP A 41 21.54 -0.43 -1.32
N SER A 42 20.47 0.33 -1.55
CA SER A 42 19.71 1.04 -0.53
C SER A 42 18.20 1.00 -0.83
N PRO A 43 17.57 -0.20 -0.86
CA PRO A 43 16.16 -0.36 -1.17
C PRO A 43 15.29 0.32 -0.11
N TYR A 44 14.09 0.77 -0.50
CA TYR A 44 13.09 1.21 0.48
C TYR A 44 12.74 0.06 1.43
N ILE A 45 12.76 0.33 2.73
CA ILE A 45 12.43 -0.65 3.77
C ILE A 45 10.96 -0.51 4.12
N ILE A 46 10.16 -1.50 3.74
CA ILE A 46 8.71 -1.54 3.92
C ILE A 46 8.38 -2.19 5.26
N THR A 47 7.64 -1.50 6.10
CA THR A 47 7.20 -1.98 7.43
C THR A 47 5.69 -2.12 7.54
N THR A 48 4.90 -1.42 6.69
CA THR A 48 3.44 -1.42 6.73
C THR A 48 2.82 -1.51 5.34
N ALA A 49 1.53 -1.81 5.28
CA ALA A 49 0.77 -1.81 4.03
C ALA A 49 0.65 -0.40 3.42
N GLU A 50 0.60 0.64 4.24
CA GLU A 50 0.57 2.04 3.78
C GLU A 50 1.89 2.42 3.08
N GLU A 51 3.04 1.96 3.60
CA GLU A 51 4.33 2.14 2.94
C GLU A 51 4.41 1.35 1.63
N LEU A 52 3.85 0.13 1.59
CA LEU A 52 3.74 -0.64 0.35
C LEU A 52 2.83 0.05 -0.67
N LYS A 53 1.73 0.67 -0.22
CA LYS A 53 0.86 1.49 -1.06
C LYS A 53 1.59 2.72 -1.60
N TRP A 54 2.38 3.40 -0.77
CA TRP A 54 3.22 4.50 -1.22
C TRP A 54 4.22 4.04 -2.30
N PHE A 55 4.89 2.90 -2.08
CA PHE A 55 5.82 2.32 -3.06
C PHE A 55 5.14 2.03 -4.39
N ARG A 56 3.94 1.42 -4.38
CA ARG A 56 3.09 1.23 -5.56
C ARG A 56 2.85 2.54 -6.30
N ASP A 57 2.44 3.57 -5.58
CA ASP A 57 2.08 4.85 -6.18
C ASP A 57 3.29 5.53 -6.82
N GLU A 58 4.48 5.41 -6.24
CA GLU A 58 5.73 5.91 -6.84
C GLU A 58 6.09 5.16 -8.13
N VAL A 59 5.96 3.84 -8.14
CA VAL A 59 6.16 3.02 -9.34
C VAL A 59 5.16 3.45 -10.43
N ASN A 60 3.89 3.56 -10.09
CA ASN A 60 2.82 3.88 -11.02
C ASN A 60 2.87 5.34 -11.53
N ARG A 61 3.61 6.23 -10.83
CA ARG A 61 3.94 7.59 -11.30
C ARG A 61 5.17 7.67 -12.18
N GLY A 62 5.87 6.56 -12.42
CA GLY A 62 7.02 6.51 -13.34
C GLY A 62 8.37 6.22 -12.70
N ARG A 63 8.45 6.09 -11.34
CA ARG A 63 9.66 5.61 -10.67
C ARG A 63 9.71 4.07 -10.68
N ASN A 64 9.60 3.49 -11.86
CA ASN A 64 9.30 2.07 -12.05
C ASN A 64 10.49 1.11 -11.88
N ASN A 65 11.70 1.63 -11.63
CA ASN A 65 12.92 0.86 -11.38
C ASN A 65 13.37 0.87 -9.90
N ILE A 66 12.59 1.49 -9.01
CA ILE A 66 12.94 1.54 -7.58
C ILE A 66 12.86 0.15 -6.94
N CYS A 67 13.75 -0.05 -5.95
CA CYS A 67 13.85 -1.30 -5.21
C CYS A 67 13.26 -1.17 -3.81
N ALA A 68 12.70 -2.28 -3.29
CA ALA A 68 12.21 -2.35 -1.93
C ALA A 68 12.51 -3.71 -1.29
N LYS A 69 12.56 -3.72 0.04
CA LYS A 69 12.66 -4.91 0.89
C LYS A 69 11.70 -4.80 2.06
N ILE A 70 11.02 -5.90 2.44
CA ILE A 70 10.28 -5.91 3.71
C ILE A 70 11.28 -5.94 4.87
N ALA A 71 11.01 -5.15 5.90
CA ALA A 71 11.89 -4.97 7.06
C ALA A 71 12.18 -6.28 7.79
N ASP A 72 13.37 -6.39 8.38
CA ASP A 72 13.78 -7.59 9.11
C ASP A 72 12.94 -7.84 10.37
N ASN A 73 12.47 -6.78 11.02
CA ASN A 73 11.65 -6.81 12.23
C ASN A 73 10.14 -6.94 11.99
N VAL A 74 9.70 -7.10 10.74
CA VAL A 74 8.31 -7.34 10.35
C VAL A 74 8.16 -8.81 9.99
N GLU A 75 7.13 -9.49 10.48
CA GLU A 75 6.79 -10.87 10.10
C GLU A 75 5.65 -10.91 9.08
N VAL A 76 4.70 -9.96 9.20
CA VAL A 76 3.49 -9.92 8.38
C VAL A 76 3.20 -8.49 7.95
N ILE A 77 2.88 -8.29 6.69
CA ILE A 77 2.23 -7.08 6.15
C ILE A 77 0.74 -7.40 5.97
N ASP A 78 -0.11 -6.80 6.79
CA ASP A 78 -1.56 -6.94 6.70
C ASP A 78 -2.13 -5.88 5.75
N MET A 79 -2.66 -6.33 4.62
CA MET A 79 -3.20 -5.45 3.57
C MET A 79 -4.60 -4.92 3.88
N SER A 80 -5.28 -5.41 4.92
CA SER A 80 -6.67 -5.03 5.23
C SER A 80 -6.86 -3.54 5.51
N THR A 81 -5.79 -2.82 5.87
CA THR A 81 -5.80 -1.36 6.07
C THR A 81 -5.81 -0.56 4.77
N VAL A 82 -5.41 -1.16 3.65
CA VAL A 82 -5.27 -0.48 2.36
C VAL A 82 -6.12 -1.10 1.24
N CYS A 83 -6.62 -2.32 1.43
CA CYS A 83 -7.57 -2.96 0.52
C CYS A 83 -8.45 -3.97 1.28
N HIS A 84 -9.75 -4.00 1.00
CA HIS A 84 -10.72 -4.88 1.64
C HIS A 84 -12.04 -4.91 0.86
N ALA A 85 -12.79 -6.01 1.03
CA ALA A 85 -14.16 -6.09 0.56
C ALA A 85 -15.06 -5.10 1.32
N ALA A 86 -16.21 -4.77 0.73
CA ALA A 86 -17.22 -4.01 1.42
C ALA A 86 -17.74 -4.77 2.65
N ASP A 87 -17.90 -4.08 3.76
CA ASP A 87 -18.53 -4.62 4.98
C ASP A 87 -19.60 -3.65 5.49
N LYS A 88 -20.84 -3.93 5.15
CA LYS A 88 -22.00 -3.10 5.55
C LYS A 88 -22.23 -3.07 7.07
N SER A 89 -21.77 -4.09 7.79
CA SER A 89 -21.92 -4.13 9.25
C SER A 89 -21.01 -3.11 9.96
N GLN A 90 -19.90 -2.76 9.31
CA GLN A 90 -18.93 -1.78 9.78
C GLN A 90 -18.97 -0.46 9.00
N ASN A 91 -19.91 -0.33 8.06
CA ASN A 91 -20.01 0.81 7.14
C ASN A 91 -18.72 1.05 6.34
N LEU A 92 -18.06 -0.06 5.93
CA LEU A 92 -16.87 -0.03 5.10
C LEU A 92 -17.26 -0.20 3.63
N GLU A 93 -16.81 0.73 2.80
CA GLU A 93 -16.88 0.61 1.35
C GLU A 93 -15.75 -0.29 0.83
N GLU A 94 -15.96 -0.90 -0.33
CA GLU A 94 -14.93 -1.72 -0.97
C GLU A 94 -13.71 -0.88 -1.37
N VAL A 95 -12.52 -1.38 -1.05
CA VAL A 95 -11.24 -0.84 -1.52
C VAL A 95 -10.43 -1.96 -2.16
N SER A 96 -10.36 -1.99 -3.48
CA SER A 96 -9.52 -2.94 -4.23
C SER A 96 -8.08 -2.46 -4.29
N TRP A 97 -7.12 -3.38 -4.15
CA TRP A 97 -5.72 -3.09 -4.40
C TRP A 97 -5.50 -2.76 -5.88
N GLU A 98 -4.86 -1.63 -6.16
CA GLU A 98 -4.32 -1.32 -7.47
C GLU A 98 -2.94 -1.96 -7.62
N PRO A 99 -2.65 -2.71 -8.68
CA PRO A 99 -1.38 -3.40 -8.83
C PRO A 99 -0.16 -2.47 -8.93
N ILE A 100 0.98 -2.95 -8.45
CA ILE A 100 2.29 -2.30 -8.65
C ILE A 100 2.72 -2.54 -10.10
N GLY A 101 2.90 -1.47 -10.86
CA GLY A 101 3.25 -1.52 -12.28
C GLY A 101 2.05 -1.77 -13.19
N ASN A 102 1.99 -1.06 -14.28
CA ASN A 102 0.92 -1.08 -15.28
C ASN A 102 1.48 -1.00 -16.71
N THR A 103 0.63 -0.87 -17.71
CA THR A 103 1.04 -0.82 -19.14
C THR A 103 1.96 0.34 -19.46
N THR A 104 1.81 1.47 -18.78
CA THR A 104 2.63 2.68 -18.97
C THR A 104 3.91 2.60 -18.16
N ASN A 105 3.82 2.18 -16.90
CA ASN A 105 4.91 2.14 -15.93
C ASN A 105 5.12 0.71 -15.43
N ARG A 106 5.72 -0.15 -16.28
CA ARG A 106 6.03 -1.54 -15.93
C ARG A 106 7.06 -1.57 -14.81
N TYR A 107 6.81 -2.37 -13.79
CA TYR A 107 7.80 -2.50 -12.72
C TYR A 107 9.07 -3.20 -13.23
N MET A 108 10.23 -2.60 -12.97
CA MET A 108 11.54 -3.07 -13.46
C MET A 108 12.58 -3.19 -12.34
N GLY A 109 12.20 -2.94 -11.09
CA GLY A 109 13.09 -3.00 -9.94
C GLY A 109 13.22 -4.38 -9.31
N THR A 110 13.81 -4.39 -8.12
CA THR A 110 13.88 -5.57 -7.24
C THR A 110 12.97 -5.37 -6.04
N PHE A 111 12.12 -6.36 -5.76
CA PHE A 111 11.32 -6.43 -4.54
C PHE A 111 11.67 -7.70 -3.77
N ASP A 112 12.26 -7.55 -2.59
CA ASP A 112 12.59 -8.66 -1.71
C ASP A 112 11.59 -8.75 -0.56
N GLY A 113 10.76 -9.77 -0.57
CA GLY A 113 9.82 -10.06 0.52
C GLY A 113 10.49 -10.52 1.81
N ASN A 114 11.81 -10.78 1.78
CA ASN A 114 12.59 -11.12 2.97
C ASN A 114 12.03 -12.31 3.78
N ASN A 115 11.43 -13.27 3.08
CA ASN A 115 10.73 -14.45 3.63
C ASN A 115 9.55 -14.08 4.56
N LYS A 116 8.95 -12.91 4.37
CA LYS A 116 7.80 -12.44 5.16
C LYS A 116 6.48 -12.76 4.46
N THR A 117 5.40 -12.61 5.20
CA THR A 117 4.04 -12.91 4.74
C THR A 117 3.27 -11.63 4.44
N ILE A 118 2.58 -11.62 3.30
CA ILE A 118 1.53 -10.65 2.98
C ILE A 118 0.18 -11.32 3.22
N THR A 119 -0.67 -10.70 4.05
CA THR A 119 -1.99 -11.23 4.35
C THR A 119 -3.09 -10.31 3.83
N ASN A 120 -4.28 -10.90 3.61
CA ASN A 120 -5.50 -10.15 3.29
C ASN A 120 -5.40 -9.27 2.05
N LEU A 121 -4.59 -9.66 1.06
CA LEU A 121 -4.59 -8.97 -0.24
C LEU A 121 -5.97 -9.13 -0.88
N TYR A 122 -6.63 -8.01 -1.15
CA TYR A 122 -7.95 -7.98 -1.79
C TYR A 122 -7.89 -7.25 -3.13
N ILE A 123 -8.26 -7.96 -4.19
CA ILE A 123 -8.38 -7.42 -5.55
C ILE A 123 -9.75 -7.83 -6.09
N ASN A 124 -10.56 -6.84 -6.46
CA ASN A 124 -11.77 -7.01 -7.24
C ASN A 124 -11.68 -6.04 -8.41
N ALA A 125 -11.33 -6.53 -9.59
CA ALA A 125 -10.95 -5.71 -10.70
C ALA A 125 -11.59 -6.15 -12.02
N ASN A 126 -11.66 -5.22 -12.95
CA ASN A 126 -11.95 -5.46 -14.35
C ASN A 126 -10.90 -4.74 -15.21
N GLN A 127 -9.64 -5.14 -15.02
CA GLN A 127 -8.50 -4.55 -15.73
C GLN A 127 -7.50 -5.63 -16.10
N GLU A 128 -6.72 -5.41 -17.15
CA GLU A 128 -5.61 -6.29 -17.47
C GLU A 128 -4.52 -6.20 -16.40
N TYR A 129 -3.80 -7.30 -16.19
CA TYR A 129 -2.62 -7.40 -15.32
C TYR A 129 -2.93 -7.15 -13.84
N SER A 130 -3.71 -8.03 -13.23
CA SER A 130 -4.10 -7.97 -11.83
C SER A 130 -3.26 -8.90 -10.94
N GLY A 131 -2.79 -8.39 -9.81
CA GLY A 131 -1.98 -9.08 -8.81
C GLY A 131 -1.41 -8.10 -7.79
N LEU A 132 -0.55 -8.54 -6.88
CA LEU A 132 0.24 -7.59 -6.07
C LEU A 132 1.04 -6.67 -7.01
N PHE A 133 1.70 -7.27 -8.01
CA PHE A 133 2.28 -6.59 -9.17
C PHE A 133 1.40 -6.86 -10.40
N GLY A 134 1.12 -5.81 -11.18
CA GLY A 134 0.33 -5.92 -12.39
C GLY A 134 1.18 -6.34 -13.59
N TYR A 135 1.95 -5.40 -14.12
CA TYR A 135 2.88 -5.64 -15.22
C TYR A 135 4.32 -5.42 -14.79
N THR A 136 5.13 -6.45 -14.97
CA THR A 136 6.56 -6.40 -14.63
C THR A 136 7.42 -6.70 -15.86
N TYR A 137 8.58 -6.05 -15.95
CA TYR A 137 9.53 -6.22 -17.05
C TYR A 137 10.94 -6.34 -16.53
N ARG A 138 11.58 -7.51 -16.70
CA ARG A 138 12.94 -7.81 -16.24
C ARG A 138 13.17 -7.49 -14.76
N SER A 139 12.14 -7.61 -13.94
CA SER A 139 12.18 -7.40 -12.49
C SER A 139 12.61 -8.64 -11.73
N ALA A 140 13.03 -8.48 -10.49
CA ALA A 140 13.24 -9.57 -9.55
C ALA A 140 12.30 -9.41 -8.35
N ILE A 141 11.37 -10.35 -8.16
CA ILE A 141 10.45 -10.38 -7.04
C ILE A 141 10.63 -11.73 -6.35
N LYS A 142 10.97 -11.73 -5.08
CA LYS A 142 11.38 -12.96 -4.40
C LYS A 142 11.01 -12.97 -2.92
N ASN A 143 11.02 -14.17 -2.33
CA ASN A 143 10.93 -14.39 -0.88
C ASN A 143 9.61 -13.86 -0.28
N LEU A 144 8.48 -14.10 -0.94
CA LEU A 144 7.15 -13.70 -0.47
C LEU A 144 6.26 -14.92 -0.22
N THR A 145 5.51 -14.88 0.85
CA THR A 145 4.40 -15.78 1.14
C THR A 145 3.09 -15.00 1.16
N PHE A 146 2.00 -15.60 0.66
CA PHE A 146 0.67 -15.02 0.72
C PHE A 146 -0.26 -15.88 1.58
N VAL A 147 -1.06 -15.23 2.42
CA VAL A 147 -2.10 -15.87 3.21
C VAL A 147 -3.39 -15.08 3.06
N ASN A 148 -4.51 -15.78 2.87
CA ASN A 148 -5.84 -15.18 2.74
C ASN A 148 -5.92 -14.10 1.64
N ALA A 149 -5.30 -14.34 0.49
CA ALA A 149 -5.43 -13.46 -0.67
C ALA A 149 -6.73 -13.76 -1.41
N ASN A 150 -7.49 -12.73 -1.73
CA ASN A 150 -8.71 -12.81 -2.54
C ASN A 150 -8.50 -11.96 -3.80
N VAL A 151 -8.33 -12.63 -4.94
CA VAL A 151 -8.08 -11.98 -6.23
C VAL A 151 -9.17 -12.40 -7.20
N THR A 152 -10.06 -11.47 -7.51
CA THR A 152 -11.11 -11.61 -8.51
C THR A 152 -10.87 -10.62 -9.64
N ASN A 153 -10.83 -11.11 -10.86
CA ASN A 153 -10.70 -10.27 -12.04
C ASN A 153 -11.53 -10.85 -13.20
N THR A 154 -12.26 -10.01 -13.88
CA THR A 154 -13.07 -10.38 -15.05
C THR A 154 -12.31 -10.22 -16.38
N ASN A 155 -11.08 -9.73 -16.35
CA ASN A 155 -10.21 -9.53 -17.49
C ASN A 155 -9.02 -10.52 -17.51
N SER A 156 -8.10 -10.37 -18.49
CA SER A 156 -6.97 -11.28 -18.71
C SER A 156 -5.77 -11.00 -17.77
N PHE A 157 -4.89 -11.99 -17.63
CA PHE A 157 -3.60 -11.88 -16.92
C PHE A 157 -3.75 -11.59 -15.42
N THR A 158 -4.20 -12.60 -14.69
CA THR A 158 -4.41 -12.52 -13.25
C THR A 158 -3.51 -13.50 -12.51
N GLY A 159 -2.88 -13.02 -11.44
CA GLY A 159 -2.10 -13.83 -10.51
C GLY A 159 -2.08 -13.20 -9.13
N ILE A 160 -1.81 -13.96 -8.08
CA ILE A 160 -1.68 -13.39 -6.73
C ILE A 160 -0.43 -12.50 -6.66
N LEU A 161 0.71 -12.99 -7.15
CA LEU A 161 1.98 -12.26 -7.11
C LEU A 161 2.10 -11.29 -8.31
N VAL A 162 2.00 -11.81 -9.52
CA VAL A 162 2.22 -11.07 -10.76
C VAL A 162 1.11 -11.38 -11.75
N GLY A 163 0.45 -10.37 -12.30
CA GLY A 163 -0.52 -10.53 -13.38
C GLY A 163 0.14 -10.91 -14.69
N TYR A 164 1.15 -10.14 -15.12
CA TYR A 164 1.94 -10.40 -16.33
C TYR A 164 3.40 -10.04 -16.12
N GLY A 165 4.29 -11.02 -16.31
CA GLY A 165 5.73 -10.85 -16.19
C GLY A 165 6.46 -11.14 -17.47
N TYR A 166 7.38 -10.26 -17.88
CA TYR A 166 8.24 -10.48 -19.05
C TYR A 166 9.71 -10.45 -18.65
N GLY A 167 10.40 -11.59 -18.78
CA GLY A 167 11.84 -11.71 -18.60
C GLY A 167 12.35 -11.44 -17.18
N GLY A 168 11.50 -11.64 -16.15
CA GLY A 168 11.83 -11.47 -14.74
C GLY A 168 12.10 -12.79 -14.01
N THR A 169 12.37 -12.68 -12.70
CA THR A 169 12.49 -13.78 -11.74
C THR A 169 11.42 -13.61 -10.65
N TYR A 170 10.66 -14.69 -10.35
CA TYR A 170 9.53 -14.66 -9.41
C TYR A 170 9.57 -15.84 -8.46
#